data_185f6be2d5e534d7e783eed042ee7297
#
_entry.id   185f6be2d5e534d7e783eed042ee7297
#
_cell.length_a   1.000
_cell.length_b   1.000
_cell.length_c   1.000
_cell.angle_alpha   90.00
_cell.angle_beta   90.00
_cell.angle_gamma   90.00
#
_symmetry.space_group_name_H-M   'P 1'
#
loop_
_entity.id
_entity.type
_entity.pdbx_description
1 polymer ?
#
loop_
_entity_poly.entity_id
_entity_poly.type
_entity_poly.pdbx_seq_one_letter_code
_entity_poly.pdbx_strand_id
1 'polypeptide(L)'
;PAGLAVLAAAAQRYPANDSTVGDGLNTSGFRFNARTPTELNTYIARFDFNLTNNQTLFVRGNYQNDTVTRAVYFSPDCSVAGDNIQCLPDTPPLTTWNHPKGLAFGHVWTLSPSLVNRFNYGLTRAAFTQAGDSNENRVNFRFIFSPSGFRRSLERTTPVHNFVDDVSWVRGNHTWGFGGNVRLITNNRISTGASFDDAVINPSFYNASGAVLIDPFSDFQSGNDLRDALASVIGRYSQYSANLVYDASGQLQQVGTPTDRALATQE
;
A
#
# COMPACT_ATOMS: atom_id res chain seq x y z
N PRO A 1 -6.64 -25.67 -22.96
CA PRO A 1 -7.02 -24.26 -22.82
C PRO A 1 -6.14 -23.57 -21.78
N ALA A 2 -5.74 -22.31 -22.03
CA ALA A 2 -4.82 -21.59 -21.13
C ALA A 2 -5.38 -21.45 -19.70
N GLY A 3 -6.70 -21.23 -19.59
CA GLY A 3 -7.37 -21.13 -18.29
C GLY A 3 -7.27 -22.40 -17.45
N LEU A 4 -7.35 -23.57 -18.08
CA LEU A 4 -7.26 -24.84 -17.36
C LEU A 4 -5.87 -25.05 -16.72
N ALA A 5 -4.80 -24.62 -17.38
CA ALA A 5 -3.45 -24.71 -16.82
C ALA A 5 -3.29 -23.82 -15.58
N VAL A 6 -3.84 -22.61 -15.61
CA VAL A 6 -3.83 -21.68 -14.46
C VAL A 6 -4.64 -22.25 -13.30
N LEU A 7 -5.83 -22.81 -13.58
CA LEU A 7 -6.68 -23.43 -12.57
C LEU A 7 -6.03 -24.68 -11.95
N ALA A 8 -5.37 -25.50 -12.75
CA ALA A 8 -4.66 -26.68 -12.27
C ALA A 8 -3.49 -26.30 -11.36
N ALA A 9 -2.73 -25.27 -11.72
CA ALA A 9 -1.66 -24.75 -10.88
C ALA A 9 -2.20 -24.17 -9.56
N ALA A 10 -3.32 -23.45 -9.60
CA ALA A 10 -3.99 -22.95 -8.41
C ALA A 10 -4.49 -24.07 -7.51
N ALA A 11 -5.09 -25.12 -8.06
CA ALA A 11 -5.57 -26.27 -7.32
C ALA A 11 -4.44 -27.08 -6.64
N GLN A 12 -3.26 -27.13 -7.24
CA GLN A 12 -2.08 -27.73 -6.62
C GLN A 12 -1.56 -26.90 -5.45
N ARG A 13 -1.56 -25.57 -5.60
CA ARG A 13 -1.07 -24.65 -4.58
C ARG A 13 -2.06 -24.46 -3.42
N TYR A 14 -3.35 -24.50 -3.70
CA TYR A 14 -4.43 -24.26 -2.76
C TYR A 14 -5.44 -25.41 -2.79
N PRO A 15 -5.06 -26.61 -2.30
CA PRO A 15 -5.94 -27.77 -2.34
C PRO A 15 -7.15 -27.57 -1.43
N ALA A 16 -8.30 -28.03 -1.88
CA ALA A 16 -9.51 -28.08 -1.07
C ALA A 16 -9.30 -29.03 0.13
N ASN A 17 -9.13 -28.48 1.33
CA ASN A 17 -8.85 -29.22 2.55
C ASN A 17 -9.85 -28.98 3.69
N ASP A 18 -10.90 -28.20 3.43
CA ASP A 18 -11.94 -27.89 4.40
C ASP A 18 -13.34 -28.11 3.79
N SER A 19 -13.90 -29.28 4.05
CA SER A 19 -15.23 -29.66 3.60
C SER A 19 -16.37 -29.01 4.41
N THR A 20 -16.05 -28.26 5.45
CA THR A 20 -17.07 -27.56 6.25
C THR A 20 -17.50 -26.24 5.61
N VAL A 21 -16.80 -25.81 4.58
CA VAL A 21 -17.07 -24.60 3.79
C VAL A 21 -17.34 -24.99 2.34
N GLY A 22 -18.31 -24.34 1.72
CA GLY A 22 -18.76 -24.62 0.36
C GLY A 22 -20.13 -25.26 0.32
N ASP A 23 -20.54 -25.72 -0.86
CA ASP A 23 -21.86 -26.33 -1.12
C ASP A 23 -21.90 -27.85 -0.94
N GLY A 24 -20.76 -28.46 -0.63
CA GLY A 24 -20.57 -29.89 -0.49
C GLY A 24 -20.59 -30.69 -1.80
N LEU A 25 -20.70 -30.04 -2.96
CA LEU A 25 -20.73 -30.65 -4.29
C LEU A 25 -19.61 -30.14 -5.18
N ASN A 26 -19.57 -28.83 -5.42
CA ASN A 26 -18.67 -28.21 -6.40
C ASN A 26 -17.60 -27.33 -5.77
N THR A 27 -17.83 -26.91 -4.53
CA THR A 27 -16.96 -25.99 -3.82
C THR A 27 -16.57 -26.53 -2.45
N SER A 28 -15.33 -26.25 -2.05
CA SER A 28 -14.79 -26.59 -0.74
C SER A 28 -13.83 -25.50 -0.30
N GLY A 29 -13.59 -25.40 0.99
CA GLY A 29 -12.71 -24.41 1.57
C GLY A 29 -11.23 -24.80 1.54
N PHE A 30 -10.39 -23.81 1.63
CA PHE A 30 -8.98 -23.96 1.92
C PHE A 30 -8.66 -23.36 3.29
N ARG A 31 -8.26 -24.24 4.23
CA ARG A 31 -7.87 -23.82 5.58
C ARG A 31 -6.35 -23.77 5.70
N PHE A 32 -5.84 -22.67 6.20
CA PHE A 32 -4.41 -22.42 6.34
C PHE A 32 -4.10 -21.58 7.58
N ASN A 33 -2.84 -21.60 7.99
CA ASN A 33 -2.31 -20.74 9.04
C ASN A 33 -1.47 -19.63 8.40
N ALA A 34 -1.96 -18.40 8.44
CA ALA A 34 -1.23 -17.25 7.94
C ALA A 34 -0.15 -16.79 8.91
N ARG A 35 1.06 -16.61 8.44
CA ARG A 35 2.14 -15.98 9.21
C ARG A 35 2.04 -14.47 9.10
N THR A 36 2.00 -13.78 10.23
CA THR A 36 1.93 -12.31 10.32
C THR A 36 3.06 -11.75 11.16
N PRO A 37 4.32 -11.90 10.73
CA PRO A 37 5.44 -11.37 11.48
C PRO A 37 5.33 -9.85 11.62
N THR A 38 5.61 -9.37 12.83
CA THR A 38 5.65 -7.95 13.14
C THR A 38 6.94 -7.68 13.91
N GLU A 39 7.75 -6.78 13.37
CA GLU A 39 8.99 -6.31 13.98
C GLU A 39 8.91 -4.79 14.13
N LEU A 40 9.04 -4.31 15.35
CA LEU A 40 8.93 -2.89 15.69
C LEU A 40 10.19 -2.46 16.44
N ASN A 41 10.99 -1.60 15.82
CA ASN A 41 12.24 -1.12 16.39
C ASN A 41 12.27 0.40 16.39
N THR A 42 12.37 1.00 17.56
CA THR A 42 12.47 2.45 17.74
C THR A 42 13.68 2.82 18.58
N TYR A 43 14.49 3.73 18.08
CA TYR A 43 15.68 4.24 18.73
C TYR A 43 15.54 5.74 18.94
N ILE A 44 15.80 6.20 20.16
CA ILE A 44 15.74 7.61 20.52
C ILE A 44 17.00 7.95 21.30
N ALA A 45 17.64 9.06 20.93
CA ALA A 45 18.76 9.63 21.67
C ALA A 45 18.54 11.13 21.84
N ARG A 46 18.95 11.66 23.00
CA ARG A 46 18.95 13.08 23.31
C ARG A 46 20.24 13.45 24.01
N PHE A 47 20.77 14.57 23.61
CA PHE A 47 21.96 15.19 24.22
C PHE A 47 21.62 16.65 24.57
N ASP A 48 21.97 17.06 25.77
CA ASP A 48 21.78 18.41 26.25
C ASP A 48 23.17 18.98 26.62
N PHE A 49 23.45 20.19 26.17
CA PHE A 49 24.72 20.85 26.30
C PHE A 49 24.56 22.23 26.90
N ASN A 50 25.33 22.55 27.91
CA ASN A 50 25.54 23.90 28.37
C ASN A 50 26.78 24.48 27.68
N LEU A 51 26.53 25.23 26.59
CA LEU A 51 27.62 25.78 25.74
C LEU A 51 28.37 26.88 26.49
N THR A 52 27.61 27.70 27.22
CA THR A 52 28.10 28.74 28.11
C THR A 52 27.13 28.91 29.29
N ASN A 53 27.40 29.81 30.22
CA ASN A 53 26.50 30.11 31.34
C ASN A 53 25.15 30.68 30.90
N ASN A 54 25.04 31.18 29.68
CA ASN A 54 23.88 31.82 29.12
C ASN A 54 23.37 31.19 27.82
N GLN A 55 23.95 30.03 27.41
CA GLN A 55 23.53 29.32 26.22
C GLN A 55 23.40 27.84 26.51
N THR A 56 22.21 27.31 26.19
CA THR A 56 21.95 25.87 26.26
C THR A 56 21.48 25.36 24.88
N LEU A 57 21.86 24.14 24.61
CA LEU A 57 21.56 23.45 23.34
C LEU A 57 21.04 22.07 23.67
N PHE A 58 20.01 21.62 22.96
CA PHE A 58 19.71 20.19 22.88
C PHE A 58 19.66 19.70 21.45
N VAL A 59 20.00 18.44 21.29
CA VAL A 59 19.83 17.69 20.04
C VAL A 59 19.14 16.38 20.38
N ARG A 60 18.04 16.09 19.70
CA ARG A 60 17.30 14.84 19.84
C ARG A 60 17.13 14.19 18.48
N GLY A 61 17.52 12.92 18.36
CA GLY A 61 17.26 12.09 17.19
C GLY A 61 16.28 10.97 17.51
N ASN A 62 15.48 10.59 16.54
CA ASN A 62 14.73 9.35 16.55
C ASN A 62 14.83 8.63 15.20
N TYR A 63 14.90 7.33 15.28
CA TYR A 63 14.88 6.43 14.14
C TYR A 63 13.95 5.27 14.44
N GLN A 64 13.06 4.98 13.50
CA GLN A 64 12.15 3.85 13.59
C GLN A 64 12.33 2.95 12.37
N ASN A 65 12.28 1.66 12.59
CA ASN A 65 12.35 0.64 11.54
C ASN A 65 11.37 -0.47 11.88
N ASP A 66 10.17 -0.35 11.34
CA ASP A 66 9.09 -1.27 11.59
C ASP A 66 8.74 -2.02 10.32
N THR A 67 8.61 -3.33 10.44
CA THR A 67 8.11 -4.21 9.40
C THR A 67 6.86 -4.90 9.92
N VAL A 68 5.76 -4.72 9.23
CA VAL A 68 4.48 -5.35 9.56
C VAL A 68 3.99 -6.11 8.34
N THR A 69 3.90 -7.42 8.48
CA THR A 69 3.28 -8.27 7.47
C THR A 69 1.86 -8.58 7.88
N ARG A 70 0.91 -8.30 7.02
CA ARG A 70 -0.51 -8.52 7.29
C ARG A 70 -0.98 -9.82 6.65
N ALA A 71 -1.76 -10.58 7.41
CA ALA A 71 -2.48 -11.71 6.84
C ALA A 71 -3.55 -11.21 5.87
N VAL A 72 -3.69 -11.93 4.80
CA VAL A 72 -4.66 -11.73 3.74
C VAL A 72 -6.07 -11.55 4.26
N TYR A 73 -6.46 -12.40 5.17
CA TYR A 73 -7.84 -12.50 5.63
C TYR A 73 -8.33 -11.25 6.41
N PHE A 74 -7.41 -10.49 7.00
CA PHE A 74 -7.74 -9.31 7.80
C PHE A 74 -7.36 -7.99 7.13
N SER A 75 -6.89 -8.02 5.90
CA SER A 75 -6.59 -6.78 5.19
C SER A 75 -7.86 -6.25 4.53
N PRO A 76 -8.33 -5.05 4.90
CA PRO A 76 -9.43 -4.42 4.18
C PRO A 76 -9.10 -4.19 2.70
N ASP A 77 -7.82 -4.15 2.34
CA ASP A 77 -7.36 -3.99 0.97
C ASP A 77 -7.57 -5.24 0.11
N CYS A 78 -7.78 -6.40 0.74
CA CYS A 78 -8.09 -7.65 0.03
C CYS A 78 -9.60 -7.88 -0.12
N SER A 79 -10.41 -7.10 0.56
CA SER A 79 -11.86 -7.16 0.58
C SER A 79 -12.52 -5.97 -0.13
N VAL A 80 -11.87 -5.39 -1.13
CA VAL A 80 -12.51 -4.32 -1.90
C VAL A 80 -13.74 -4.90 -2.58
N ALA A 81 -14.91 -4.52 -2.06
CA ALA A 81 -16.19 -4.94 -2.60
C ALA A 81 -16.28 -4.57 -4.08
N GLY A 82 -16.36 -5.56 -4.94
CA GLY A 82 -16.44 -5.39 -6.39
C GLY A 82 -15.20 -5.86 -7.16
N ASP A 83 -14.03 -5.81 -6.57
CA ASP A 83 -12.84 -6.46 -7.13
C ASP A 83 -12.62 -7.77 -6.37
N ASN A 84 -12.89 -8.92 -6.94
CA ASN A 84 -12.61 -10.24 -6.34
C ASN A 84 -11.10 -10.47 -6.13
N ILE A 85 -10.43 -9.50 -5.50
CA ILE A 85 -9.02 -9.59 -5.13
C ILE A 85 -8.96 -10.40 -3.85
N GLN A 86 -8.79 -11.67 -4.00
CA GLN A 86 -8.48 -12.54 -2.88
C GLN A 86 -6.97 -12.65 -2.80
N CYS A 87 -6.44 -12.35 -1.66
CA CYS A 87 -5.04 -12.51 -1.39
C CYS A 87 -4.68 -13.99 -1.26
N LEU A 88 -3.50 -14.37 -1.71
CA LEU A 88 -3.05 -15.74 -1.63
C LEU A 88 -2.65 -16.10 -0.21
N PRO A 89 -3.11 -17.25 0.31
CA PRO A 89 -2.98 -17.57 1.74
C PRO A 89 -1.57 -17.91 2.20
N ASP A 90 -0.70 -18.34 1.33
CA ASP A 90 0.67 -18.77 1.63
C ASP A 90 1.71 -17.66 1.47
N THR A 91 1.36 -16.58 0.80
CA THR A 91 2.20 -15.39 0.66
C THR A 91 1.57 -14.23 1.41
N PRO A 92 2.33 -13.51 2.23
CA PRO A 92 1.84 -12.30 2.85
C PRO A 92 1.60 -11.25 1.76
N PRO A 93 0.34 -10.86 1.53
CA PRO A 93 -0.01 -10.03 0.38
C PRO A 93 0.50 -8.61 0.51
N LEU A 94 0.72 -8.18 1.72
CA LEU A 94 1.11 -6.83 2.02
C LEU A 94 2.11 -6.76 3.16
N THR A 95 3.31 -6.36 2.82
CA THR A 95 4.32 -5.97 3.81
C THR A 95 4.41 -4.45 3.84
N THR A 96 4.24 -3.90 5.03
CA THR A 96 4.39 -2.46 5.28
C THR A 96 5.68 -2.22 6.05
N TRP A 97 6.56 -1.39 5.51
CA TRP A 97 7.74 -0.88 6.19
C TRP A 97 7.51 0.57 6.58
N ASN A 98 7.68 0.89 7.85
CA ASN A 98 7.65 2.25 8.35
C ASN A 98 9.06 2.63 8.81
N HIS A 99 9.63 3.66 8.18
CA HIS A 99 10.98 4.12 8.44
C HIS A 99 11.01 5.63 8.76
N PRO A 100 10.19 6.10 9.71
CA PRO A 100 10.21 7.50 10.07
C PRO A 100 11.54 7.86 10.77
N LYS A 101 12.00 9.06 10.49
CA LYS A 101 13.19 9.65 11.09
C LYS A 101 12.84 11.04 11.60
N GLY A 102 13.45 11.42 12.69
CA GLY A 102 13.27 12.76 13.24
C GLY A 102 14.56 13.30 13.82
N LEU A 103 14.69 14.60 13.71
CA LEU A 103 15.73 15.38 14.38
C LEU A 103 15.08 16.60 14.98
N ALA A 104 15.38 16.87 16.24
CA ALA A 104 15.02 18.13 16.88
C ALA A 104 16.28 18.77 17.45
N PHE A 105 16.42 20.04 17.21
CA PHE A 105 17.49 20.90 17.70
C PHE A 105 16.83 22.10 18.37
N GLY A 106 17.29 22.46 19.57
CA GLY A 106 16.81 23.64 20.24
C GLY A 106 17.95 24.38 20.92
N HIS A 107 18.01 25.67 20.70
CA HIS A 107 19.00 26.57 21.28
C HIS A 107 18.28 27.67 22.06
N VAL A 108 18.68 27.86 23.31
CA VAL A 108 18.22 28.96 24.16
C VAL A 108 19.42 29.83 24.46
N TRP A 109 19.29 31.12 24.18
CA TRP A 109 20.32 32.11 24.43
C TRP A 109 19.75 33.25 25.28
N THR A 110 20.25 33.38 26.48
CA THR A 110 19.99 34.52 27.35
C THR A 110 21.00 35.62 27.04
N LEU A 111 20.64 36.51 26.11
CA LEU A 111 21.51 37.62 25.66
C LEU A 111 21.75 38.65 26.78
N SER A 112 20.72 38.86 27.61
CA SER A 112 20.79 39.71 28.79
C SER A 112 19.73 39.26 29.83
N PRO A 113 19.74 39.75 31.07
CA PRO A 113 18.69 39.45 32.05
C PRO A 113 17.27 39.77 31.57
N SER A 114 17.14 40.61 30.52
CA SER A 114 15.86 41.05 30.00
C SER A 114 15.59 40.57 28.56
N LEU A 115 16.51 39.82 27.91
CA LEU A 115 16.39 39.42 26.52
C LEU A 115 16.81 37.98 26.35
N VAL A 116 15.85 37.15 25.91
CA VAL A 116 16.05 35.73 25.64
C VAL A 116 15.60 35.42 24.22
N ASN A 117 16.44 34.72 23.48
CA ASN A 117 16.09 34.12 22.20
C ASN A 117 15.98 32.61 22.36
N ARG A 118 15.01 32.02 21.68
CA ARG A 118 14.82 30.58 21.57
C ARG A 118 14.62 30.18 20.11
N PHE A 119 15.60 29.50 19.55
CA PHE A 119 15.52 28.91 18.23
C PHE A 119 15.27 27.41 18.33
N ASN A 120 14.32 26.90 17.56
CA ASN A 120 14.07 25.48 17.42
C ASN A 120 14.02 25.08 15.94
N TYR A 121 14.64 23.96 15.65
CA TYR A 121 14.51 23.29 14.38
C TYR A 121 14.01 21.88 14.59
N GLY A 122 13.04 21.47 13.77
CA GLY A 122 12.51 20.12 13.73
C GLY A 122 12.51 19.56 12.33
N LEU A 123 13.06 18.36 12.17
CA LEU A 123 12.88 17.53 10.99
C LEU A 123 12.04 16.31 11.38
N THR A 124 10.91 16.14 10.72
CA THR A 124 10.13 14.90 10.77
C THR A 124 10.04 14.35 9.35
N ARG A 125 10.59 13.19 9.12
CA ARG A 125 10.49 12.49 7.85
C ARG A 125 9.64 11.23 8.05
N ALA A 126 8.34 11.34 7.78
CA ALA A 126 7.50 10.17 7.64
C ALA A 126 7.93 9.42 6.36
N ALA A 127 8.08 8.11 6.46
CA ALA A 127 8.39 7.25 5.33
C ALA A 127 7.74 5.90 5.55
N PHE A 128 7.02 5.43 4.55
CA PHE A 128 6.50 4.08 4.55
C PHE A 128 6.52 3.51 3.14
N THR A 129 6.61 2.19 3.06
CA THR A 129 6.53 1.43 1.82
C THR A 129 5.55 0.31 2.03
N GLN A 130 4.65 0.12 1.10
CA GLN A 130 3.75 -1.03 1.02
C GLN A 130 4.10 -1.81 -0.23
N ALA A 131 4.41 -3.08 -0.08
CA ALA A 131 4.71 -3.95 -1.21
C ALA A 131 3.76 -5.14 -1.24
N GLY A 132 3.28 -5.44 -2.43
CA GLY A 132 2.56 -6.66 -2.72
C GLY A 132 3.52 -7.83 -3.02
N ASP A 133 2.96 -8.98 -3.31
CA ASP A 133 3.66 -10.25 -3.52
C ASP A 133 3.80 -10.65 -4.98
N SER A 134 3.32 -9.85 -5.91
CA SER A 134 3.32 -10.18 -7.34
C SER A 134 3.67 -8.98 -8.22
N ASN A 135 4.42 -9.25 -9.29
CA ASN A 135 4.75 -8.31 -10.35
C ASN A 135 4.13 -8.73 -11.71
N GLU A 136 3.05 -9.51 -11.68
CA GLU A 136 2.40 -10.00 -12.88
C GLU A 136 1.09 -9.25 -13.14
N ASN A 137 0.62 -9.28 -14.39
CA ASN A 137 -0.72 -8.84 -14.74
C ASN A 137 -1.75 -9.77 -14.11
N ARG A 138 -2.90 -9.22 -13.75
CA ARG A 138 -3.92 -9.94 -13.00
C ARG A 138 -4.94 -10.57 -13.93
N VAL A 139 -5.35 -11.79 -13.56
CA VAL A 139 -6.50 -12.47 -14.15
C VAL A 139 -7.52 -12.70 -13.04
N ASN A 140 -8.68 -12.09 -13.16
CA ASN A 140 -9.78 -12.25 -12.24
C ASN A 140 -10.76 -13.29 -12.76
N PHE A 141 -10.97 -14.32 -11.97
CA PHE A 141 -12.01 -15.32 -12.20
C PHE A 141 -13.22 -14.96 -11.36
N ARG A 142 -14.37 -14.92 -12.01
CA ARG A 142 -15.59 -14.47 -11.33
C ARG A 142 -16.22 -15.52 -10.42
N PHE A 143 -16.08 -16.79 -10.80
CA PHE A 143 -16.68 -17.92 -10.09
C PHE A 143 -15.80 -18.45 -8.97
N ILE A 144 -14.49 -18.42 -9.15
CA ILE A 144 -13.52 -19.02 -8.26
C ILE A 144 -12.53 -17.98 -7.74
N PHE A 145 -11.76 -18.41 -6.77
CA PHE A 145 -10.63 -17.65 -6.26
C PHE A 145 -9.64 -17.31 -7.38
N SER A 146 -9.30 -16.04 -7.49
CA SER A 146 -8.32 -15.56 -8.47
C SER A 146 -6.91 -15.89 -8.00
N PRO A 147 -6.14 -16.70 -8.73
CA PRO A 147 -4.82 -17.16 -8.29
C PRO A 147 -3.73 -16.08 -8.45
N SER A 148 -4.11 -14.85 -8.67
CA SER A 148 -3.18 -13.73 -8.82
C SER A 148 -2.82 -13.14 -7.46
N GLY A 149 -1.54 -12.87 -7.24
CA GLY A 149 -1.07 -12.19 -6.05
C GLY A 149 -1.47 -10.72 -5.99
N PHE A 150 -1.23 -10.11 -4.85
CA PHE A 150 -1.43 -8.68 -4.64
C PHE A 150 -0.23 -7.88 -5.14
N ARG A 151 -0.43 -7.01 -6.14
CA ARG A 151 0.65 -6.34 -6.86
C ARG A 151 0.85 -4.88 -6.53
N ARG A 152 -0.07 -4.30 -5.78
CA ARG A 152 -0.02 -2.87 -5.48
C ARG A 152 1.13 -2.56 -4.54
N SER A 153 1.98 -1.65 -4.95
CA SER A 153 3.01 -1.08 -4.10
C SER A 153 2.88 0.43 -4.06
N LEU A 154 3.21 0.98 -2.91
CA LEU A 154 3.20 2.40 -2.64
C LEU A 154 4.41 2.74 -1.77
N GLU A 155 5.24 3.63 -2.25
CA GLU A 155 6.30 4.26 -1.46
C GLU A 155 5.97 5.73 -1.26
N ARG A 156 6.06 6.19 -0.02
CA ARG A 156 5.83 7.59 0.31
C ARG A 156 6.86 8.07 1.31
N THR A 157 7.44 9.23 1.02
CA THR A 157 8.35 9.92 1.90
C THR A 157 7.91 11.38 2.01
N THR A 158 7.67 11.84 3.24
CA THR A 158 7.20 13.20 3.52
C THR A 158 8.12 13.86 4.54
N PRO A 159 9.22 14.49 4.11
CA PRO A 159 10.02 15.31 4.98
C PRO A 159 9.33 16.64 5.29
N VAL A 160 9.33 17.00 6.57
CA VAL A 160 8.82 18.27 7.08
C VAL A 160 9.93 18.95 7.87
N HIS A 161 10.39 20.08 7.38
CA HIS A 161 11.32 20.95 8.09
C HIS A 161 10.53 22.06 8.77
N ASN A 162 10.74 22.25 10.05
CA ASN A 162 10.08 23.29 10.84
C ASN A 162 11.12 24.12 11.54
N PHE A 163 11.10 25.43 11.29
CA PHE A 163 11.97 26.42 11.91
C PHE A 163 11.10 27.36 12.74
N VAL A 164 11.45 27.51 14.00
CA VAL A 164 10.75 28.39 14.94
C VAL A 164 11.80 29.24 15.63
N ASP A 165 11.60 30.54 15.63
CA ASP A 165 12.44 31.47 16.35
C ASP A 165 11.58 32.42 17.16
N ASP A 166 11.84 32.53 18.48
CA ASP A 166 11.10 33.31 19.42
C ASP A 166 12.05 34.19 20.26
N VAL A 167 11.73 35.45 20.34
CA VAL A 167 12.44 36.42 21.17
C VAL A 167 11.51 36.98 22.26
N SER A 168 11.93 36.90 23.48
CA SER A 168 11.26 37.53 24.64
C SER A 168 12.11 38.67 25.16
N TRP A 169 11.51 39.85 25.27
CA TRP A 169 12.18 41.05 25.75
C TRP A 169 11.36 41.76 26.81
N VAL A 170 11.97 41.97 27.98
CA VAL A 170 11.38 42.69 29.11
C VAL A 170 11.97 44.10 29.15
N ARG A 171 11.10 45.09 29.14
CA ARG A 171 11.51 46.51 29.29
C ARG A 171 10.53 47.26 30.20
N GLY A 172 11.03 47.66 31.38
CA GLY A 172 10.20 48.24 32.41
C GLY A 172 9.12 47.26 32.88
N ASN A 173 7.87 47.67 32.83
CA ASN A 173 6.71 46.86 33.23
C ASN A 173 6.11 46.04 32.05
N HIS A 174 6.76 46.05 30.88
CA HIS A 174 6.25 45.39 29.66
C HIS A 174 7.12 44.19 29.28
N THR A 175 6.47 43.13 28.86
CA THR A 175 7.11 41.98 28.23
C THR A 175 6.65 41.92 26.77
N TRP A 176 7.61 41.93 25.85
CA TRP A 176 7.41 41.82 24.42
C TRP A 176 7.81 40.46 23.95
N GLY A 177 6.96 39.83 23.09
CA GLY A 177 7.26 38.57 22.42
C GLY A 177 7.21 38.75 20.91
N PHE A 178 8.25 38.34 20.23
CA PHE A 178 8.35 38.32 18.77
C PHE A 178 8.77 36.94 18.34
N GLY A 179 8.19 36.43 17.26
CA GLY A 179 8.59 35.13 16.75
C GLY A 179 8.04 34.83 15.37
N GLY A 180 8.56 33.78 14.80
CA GLY A 180 8.14 33.28 13.50
C GLY A 180 8.24 31.76 13.41
N ASN A 181 7.39 31.19 12.58
CA ASN A 181 7.40 29.77 12.27
C ASN A 181 7.34 29.58 10.77
N VAL A 182 8.34 28.87 10.22
CA VAL A 182 8.39 28.50 8.81
C VAL A 182 8.41 26.98 8.71
N ARG A 183 7.48 26.44 7.93
CA ARG A 183 7.38 25.01 7.68
C ARG A 183 7.48 24.71 6.21
N LEU A 184 8.44 23.84 5.86
CA LEU A 184 8.64 23.34 4.50
C LEU A 184 8.24 21.88 4.46
N ILE A 185 7.30 21.53 3.59
CA ILE A 185 6.76 20.19 3.44
C ILE A 185 6.99 19.73 2.02
N THR A 186 7.57 18.55 1.86
CA THR A 186 7.70 17.88 0.57
C THR A 186 7.01 16.53 0.66
N ASN A 187 6.26 16.15 -0.37
CA ASN A 187 5.59 14.87 -0.44
C ASN A 187 6.06 14.13 -1.70
N ASN A 188 6.89 13.11 -1.51
CA ASN A 188 7.34 12.24 -2.59
C ASN A 188 6.56 10.93 -2.51
N ARG A 189 5.87 10.60 -3.59
CA ARG A 189 5.04 9.39 -3.67
C ARG A 189 5.31 8.65 -4.97
N ILE A 190 5.55 7.34 -4.87
CA ILE A 190 5.64 6.42 -6.00
C ILE A 190 4.58 5.35 -5.79
N SER A 191 3.73 5.12 -6.78
CA SER A 191 2.69 4.10 -6.73
C SER A 191 2.70 3.28 -8.00
N THR A 192 2.80 1.96 -7.86
CA THR A 192 2.74 1.02 -8.99
C THR A 192 1.39 0.31 -9.11
N GLY A 193 0.42 0.68 -8.28
CA GLY A 193 -0.89 0.01 -8.26
C GLY A 193 -1.66 0.05 -9.56
N ALA A 194 -1.45 1.09 -10.38
CA ALA A 194 -2.08 1.24 -11.68
C ALA A 194 -1.20 0.74 -12.86
N SER A 195 -0.04 0.14 -12.58
CA SER A 195 0.93 -0.26 -13.60
C SER A 195 0.68 -1.65 -14.18
N PHE A 196 -0.34 -2.35 -13.69
CA PHE A 196 -0.64 -3.72 -14.08
C PHE A 196 -1.98 -3.81 -14.78
N ASP A 197 -2.02 -4.64 -15.80
CA ASP A 197 -3.24 -4.92 -16.54
C ASP A 197 -4.12 -5.93 -15.80
N ASP A 198 -5.41 -5.83 -16.02
CA ASP A 198 -6.42 -6.72 -15.49
C ASP A 198 -7.26 -7.33 -16.61
N ALA A 199 -7.34 -8.66 -16.63
CA ALA A 199 -8.29 -9.39 -17.44
C ALA A 199 -9.37 -10.00 -16.54
N VAL A 200 -10.64 -9.78 -16.87
CA VAL A 200 -11.78 -10.35 -16.14
C VAL A 200 -12.40 -11.46 -16.95
N ILE A 201 -12.38 -12.66 -16.42
CA ILE A 201 -13.03 -13.82 -17.00
C ILE A 201 -14.45 -13.89 -16.48
N ASN A 202 -15.42 -13.76 -17.37
CA ASN A 202 -16.82 -13.90 -17.04
C ASN A 202 -17.63 -14.45 -18.24
N PRO A 203 -18.87 -14.91 -18.03
CA PRO A 203 -19.68 -15.55 -19.06
C PRO A 203 -20.40 -14.60 -20.01
N SER A 204 -20.10 -13.29 -19.99
CA SER A 204 -20.87 -12.30 -20.81
C SER A 204 -20.85 -12.64 -22.31
N PHE A 205 -19.79 -13.29 -22.80
CA PHE A 205 -19.73 -13.69 -24.20
C PHE A 205 -20.77 -14.75 -24.59
N TYR A 206 -21.23 -15.60 -23.68
CA TYR A 206 -22.29 -16.54 -23.95
C TYR A 206 -23.61 -15.82 -24.26
N ASN A 207 -23.89 -14.75 -23.54
CA ASN A 207 -25.08 -13.94 -23.76
C ASN A 207 -25.02 -13.18 -25.09
N ALA A 208 -23.83 -12.69 -25.46
CA ALA A 208 -23.62 -11.94 -26.69
C ALA A 208 -23.56 -12.83 -27.95
N SER A 209 -23.13 -14.07 -27.81
CA SER A 209 -22.98 -15.02 -28.96
C SER A 209 -24.26 -15.76 -29.32
N GLY A 210 -25.33 -15.61 -28.53
CA GLY A 210 -26.56 -16.38 -28.70
C GLY A 210 -26.39 -17.88 -28.40
N ALA A 211 -25.24 -18.30 -27.86
CA ALA A 211 -25.00 -19.68 -27.46
C ALA A 211 -25.95 -20.07 -26.32
N VAL A 212 -26.82 -21.00 -26.61
CA VAL A 212 -27.71 -21.61 -25.61
C VAL A 212 -26.88 -22.68 -24.90
N LEU A 213 -26.38 -22.37 -23.70
CA LEU A 213 -25.94 -23.42 -22.80
C LEU A 213 -27.17 -24.15 -22.27
N ILE A 214 -27.22 -25.47 -22.49
CA ILE A 214 -28.20 -26.32 -21.85
C ILE A 214 -27.86 -26.25 -20.33
N ASP A 215 -28.69 -25.54 -19.60
CA ASP A 215 -28.53 -25.42 -18.16
C ASP A 215 -29.16 -26.65 -17.51
N PRO A 216 -28.36 -27.58 -16.94
CA PRO A 216 -28.89 -28.77 -16.30
C PRO A 216 -29.45 -28.46 -14.90
N PHE A 217 -29.30 -27.23 -14.44
CA PHE A 217 -29.72 -26.81 -13.11
C PHE A 217 -31.06 -26.07 -13.16
N SER A 218 -31.88 -26.32 -12.18
CA SER A 218 -33.20 -25.70 -12.06
C SER A 218 -33.15 -24.31 -11.41
N ASP A 219 -32.03 -23.95 -10.81
CA ASP A 219 -31.85 -22.67 -10.15
C ASP A 219 -30.90 -21.74 -10.91
N PHE A 220 -31.18 -20.44 -10.80
CA PHE A 220 -30.42 -19.40 -11.49
C PHE A 220 -28.96 -19.30 -11.05
N GLN A 221 -28.68 -19.55 -9.78
CA GLN A 221 -27.32 -19.43 -9.25
C GLN A 221 -26.41 -20.55 -9.78
N SER A 222 -26.86 -21.78 -9.71
CA SER A 222 -26.10 -22.93 -10.22
C SER A 222 -25.86 -22.82 -11.72
N GLY A 223 -26.80 -22.30 -12.49
CA GLY A 223 -26.62 -22.04 -13.92
C GLY A 223 -25.57 -20.95 -14.20
N ASN A 224 -25.50 -19.91 -13.40
CA ASN A 224 -24.46 -18.90 -13.50
C ASN A 224 -23.10 -19.47 -13.12
N ASP A 225 -23.01 -20.24 -12.05
CA ASP A 225 -21.77 -20.86 -11.59
C ASP A 225 -21.20 -21.81 -12.64
N LEU A 226 -22.04 -22.58 -13.33
CA LEU A 226 -21.61 -23.41 -14.46
C LEU A 226 -21.04 -22.59 -15.60
N ARG A 227 -21.68 -21.50 -15.98
CA ARG A 227 -21.20 -20.61 -17.06
C ARG A 227 -19.90 -19.95 -16.69
N ASP A 228 -19.76 -19.47 -15.46
CA ASP A 228 -18.53 -18.87 -14.93
C ASP A 228 -17.39 -19.91 -14.90
N ALA A 229 -17.67 -21.14 -14.47
CA ALA A 229 -16.71 -22.24 -14.47
C ALA A 229 -16.25 -22.59 -15.91
N LEU A 230 -17.16 -22.69 -16.85
CA LEU A 230 -16.84 -22.94 -18.27
C LEU A 230 -16.01 -21.80 -18.86
N ALA A 231 -16.36 -20.54 -18.59
CA ALA A 231 -15.59 -19.39 -19.05
C ALA A 231 -14.16 -19.41 -18.48
N SER A 232 -14.01 -19.81 -17.22
CA SER A 232 -12.72 -19.93 -16.55
C SER A 232 -11.84 -21.04 -17.15
N VAL A 233 -12.42 -22.19 -17.43
CA VAL A 233 -11.70 -23.33 -18.07
C VAL A 233 -11.24 -22.97 -19.49
N ILE A 234 -12.10 -22.30 -20.26
CA ILE A 234 -11.77 -21.84 -21.61
C ILE A 234 -10.71 -20.73 -21.57
N GLY A 235 -10.68 -19.92 -20.49
CA GLY A 235 -9.75 -18.81 -20.33
C GLY A 235 -10.12 -17.61 -21.20
N ARG A 236 -11.41 -17.42 -21.50
CA ARG A 236 -11.88 -16.29 -22.30
C ARG A 236 -12.30 -15.14 -21.39
N TYR A 237 -11.63 -14.01 -21.52
CA TYR A 237 -11.98 -12.81 -20.80
C TYR A 237 -13.02 -11.97 -21.58
N SER A 238 -13.86 -11.25 -20.84
CA SER A 238 -14.86 -10.33 -21.38
C SER A 238 -14.43 -8.87 -21.24
N GLN A 239 -13.51 -8.60 -20.36
CA GLN A 239 -12.99 -7.27 -20.12
C GLN A 239 -11.48 -7.34 -19.92
N TYR A 240 -10.79 -6.39 -20.54
CA TYR A 240 -9.36 -6.14 -20.32
C TYR A 240 -9.16 -4.66 -20.01
N SER A 241 -8.45 -4.37 -18.93
CA SER A 241 -8.13 -3.04 -18.50
C SER A 241 -6.61 -2.86 -18.46
N ALA A 242 -6.12 -1.85 -19.16
CA ALA A 242 -4.73 -1.45 -19.16
C ALA A 242 -4.61 0.05 -18.94
N ASN A 243 -3.57 0.49 -18.24
CA ASN A 243 -3.27 1.91 -18.10
C ASN A 243 -2.25 2.32 -19.16
N LEU A 244 -2.55 3.43 -19.81
CA LEU A 244 -1.73 4.00 -20.87
C LEU A 244 -1.27 5.40 -20.44
N VAL A 245 -0.05 5.76 -20.82
CA VAL A 245 0.53 7.09 -20.59
C VAL A 245 1.07 7.64 -21.89
N TYR A 246 1.13 8.97 -22.02
CA TYR A 246 1.83 9.61 -23.11
C TYR A 246 3.30 9.79 -22.75
N ASP A 247 4.18 9.42 -23.67
CA ASP A 247 5.60 9.73 -23.54
C ASP A 247 5.89 11.22 -23.82
N ALA A 248 7.15 11.62 -23.67
CA ALA A 248 7.57 13.00 -23.91
C ALA A 248 7.37 13.48 -25.36
N SER A 249 7.19 12.55 -26.30
CA SER A 249 6.90 12.84 -27.71
C SER A 249 5.39 12.90 -28.01
N GLY A 250 4.54 12.67 -27.00
CA GLY A 250 3.09 12.65 -27.15
C GLY A 250 2.55 11.34 -27.72
N GLN A 251 3.35 10.28 -27.78
CA GLN A 251 2.90 8.95 -28.21
C GLN A 251 2.32 8.19 -27.03
N LEU A 252 1.20 7.49 -27.30
CA LEU A 252 0.55 6.63 -26.30
C LEU A 252 1.39 5.38 -26.09
N GLN A 253 1.82 5.18 -24.84
CA GLN A 253 2.58 4.01 -24.41
C GLN A 253 1.79 3.24 -23.37
N GLN A 254 1.82 1.91 -23.44
CA GLN A 254 1.37 1.10 -22.33
C GLN A 254 2.36 1.30 -21.18
N VAL A 255 1.84 1.44 -19.96
CA VAL A 255 2.67 1.62 -18.78
C VAL A 255 3.62 0.43 -18.65
N GLY A 256 4.85 0.69 -18.82
CA GLY A 256 6.06 -0.10 -18.92
C GLY A 256 6.09 -1.60 -18.58
N THR A 257 7.27 -2.17 -18.55
CA THR A 257 7.50 -3.54 -18.09
C THR A 257 7.30 -3.64 -16.57
N PRO A 258 7.11 -4.83 -15.99
CA PRO A 258 6.94 -5.00 -14.54
C PRO A 258 8.03 -4.34 -13.68
N THR A 259 9.23 -4.16 -14.21
CA THR A 259 10.34 -3.47 -13.55
C THR A 259 10.31 -1.95 -13.69
N ASP A 260 9.65 -1.42 -14.72
CA ASP A 260 9.65 0.01 -15.07
C ASP A 260 8.30 0.69 -14.88
N ARG A 261 7.31 -0.03 -14.37
CA ARG A 261 5.92 0.40 -14.24
C ARG A 261 5.64 1.32 -13.07
N ALA A 262 6.63 2.07 -12.62
CA ALA A 262 6.42 3.07 -11.60
C ALA A 262 5.74 4.30 -12.21
N LEU A 263 4.47 4.53 -11.89
CA LEU A 263 3.86 5.83 -12.02
C LEU A 263 4.35 6.68 -10.85
N ALA A 264 5.41 7.43 -11.07
CA ALA A 264 5.87 8.42 -10.10
C ALA A 264 4.99 9.65 -10.24
N THR A 265 4.19 9.95 -9.24
CA THR A 265 3.57 11.26 -9.06
C THR A 265 4.38 11.99 -8.02
N GLN A 266 5.04 13.06 -8.43
CA GLN A 266 5.65 14.03 -7.52
C GLN A 266 4.63 15.16 -7.32
N GLU A 267 4.06 15.25 -6.12
CA GLU A 267 3.16 16.32 -5.70
C GLU A 267 3.86 17.27 -4.72
#